data_e725eb028a1ccd4b702384e4cff03950
#
_entry.id   e725eb028a1ccd4b702384e4cff03950
#
_cell.length_a   1.000
_cell.length_b   1.000
_cell.length_c   1.000
_cell.angle_alpha   90.00
_cell.angle_beta   90.00
_cell.angle_gamma   90.00
#
_symmetry.space_group_name_H-M   'P 1'
#
loop_
_entity.id
_entity.type
_entity.pdbx_description
1 polymer ?
#
loop_
_entity_poly.entity_id
_entity_poly.type
_entity_poly.pdbx_seq_one_letter_code
_entity_poly.pdbx_strand_id
1 'polypeptide(L)'
;MNVAKEHELKISGQHRFEVLDAWRGLCACLVTIVHVPVAHAVYADQWFTNMQLFVDFFFVLSGFVICHAYSARVGTTTAVGSFMIRRFGRIWPLHAVVLLGFVAFEVAKIAVEAALHLSFDGAAFSGNRSWEALLSNVFLVQAFNLHGMTTWNGPAWSIGAEFYTYLVFAVAVFALGARPLVFAALAAVGLAGVVWGSEAWLFTTHDFGFFRCLFGFFTGCLTYGLVMRGVPQWVFNRGAEWAVVALLAVFLAITGRAPSSLFAPIVFAALVYVFAFEAGVISRVLKMAWAQALGLWSYSIYMVHMLLFAPLKVLLSLATKYAAFGVTLTAAEPVKLWSFGHVGLDALAVAVALAGSIALAKFTYRYVEQPARTWFSAVASRFEQRRQLVAGASVRAASA
;
A
#
# COMPACT_ATOMS: atom_id res chain seq x y z
N MET A 1 4.64 -10.25 38.88
CA MET A 1 5.53 -10.00 37.75
C MET A 1 4.81 -8.99 36.83
N ASN A 2 5.42 -7.84 36.58
CA ASN A 2 4.72 -6.65 36.05
C ASN A 2 4.35 -6.84 34.61
N VAL A 3 3.08 -6.71 34.19
CA VAL A 3 2.55 -6.84 32.82
C VAL A 3 3.35 -5.97 31.84
N ALA A 4 3.88 -4.84 32.28
CA ALA A 4 4.79 -4.00 31.51
C ALA A 4 6.12 -4.70 31.14
N LYS A 5 6.70 -5.49 32.04
CA LYS A 5 7.95 -6.25 31.82
C LYS A 5 7.77 -7.42 30.87
N GLU A 6 6.61 -8.08 30.86
CA GLU A 6 6.28 -9.11 29.87
C GLU A 6 6.07 -8.53 28.46
N HIS A 7 5.58 -7.29 28.37
CA HIS A 7 5.43 -6.59 27.09
C HIS A 7 6.77 -6.08 26.55
N GLU A 8 7.68 -5.59 27.38
CA GLU A 8 9.05 -5.23 26.97
C GLU A 8 9.82 -6.42 26.39
N LEU A 9 9.66 -7.62 26.96
CA LEU A 9 10.25 -8.87 26.45
C LEU A 9 9.64 -9.33 25.12
N LYS A 10 8.36 -8.99 24.84
CA LYS A 10 7.70 -9.34 23.58
C LYS A 10 8.10 -8.45 22.38
N ILE A 11 8.60 -7.25 22.60
CA ILE A 11 9.02 -6.32 21.53
C ILE A 11 10.48 -6.58 21.09
N SER A 12 11.14 -7.62 21.62
CA SER A 12 12.49 -8.02 21.17
C SER A 12 12.45 -8.50 19.71
N GLY A 13 13.35 -8.03 18.92
CA GLY A 13 13.73 -8.20 17.49
C GLY A 13 13.09 -9.23 16.55
N GLN A 14 12.13 -10.04 17.00
CA GLN A 14 11.34 -10.98 16.19
C GLN A 14 9.83 -10.85 16.40
N HIS A 15 9.36 -9.82 17.13
CA HIS A 15 7.93 -9.66 17.39
C HIS A 15 7.18 -9.33 16.08
N ARG A 16 6.14 -10.11 15.80
CA ARG A 16 5.20 -9.85 14.71
C ARG A 16 3.99 -9.10 15.26
N PHE A 17 3.70 -7.95 14.72
CA PHE A 17 2.53 -7.14 15.07
C PHE A 17 1.28 -7.66 14.33
N GLU A 18 0.67 -8.71 14.87
CA GLU A 18 -0.46 -9.42 14.23
C GLU A 18 -1.66 -8.50 14.00
N VAL A 19 -1.94 -7.62 14.95
CA VAL A 19 -3.07 -6.68 14.86
C VAL A 19 -2.83 -5.63 13.75
N LEU A 20 -1.60 -5.17 13.59
CA LEU A 20 -1.25 -4.24 12.51
C LEU A 20 -1.28 -4.92 11.13
N ASP A 21 -0.94 -6.22 11.06
CA ASP A 21 -1.13 -7.00 9.84
C ASP A 21 -2.63 -7.09 9.48
N ALA A 22 -3.52 -7.35 10.43
CA ALA A 22 -4.96 -7.38 10.21
C ALA A 22 -5.51 -6.01 9.76
N TRP A 23 -5.08 -4.91 10.39
CA TRP A 23 -5.43 -3.56 9.94
C TRP A 23 -5.03 -3.33 8.49
N ARG A 24 -3.83 -3.76 8.08
CA ARG A 24 -3.39 -3.66 6.69
C ARG A 24 -4.34 -4.40 5.73
N GLY A 25 -4.86 -5.56 6.13
CA GLY A 25 -5.85 -6.31 5.37
C GLY A 25 -7.18 -5.57 5.22
N LEU A 26 -7.70 -5.02 6.31
CA LEU A 26 -8.94 -4.23 6.30
C LEU A 26 -8.79 -2.98 5.43
N CYS A 27 -7.69 -2.24 5.58
CA CYS A 27 -7.43 -1.05 4.78
C CYS A 27 -7.32 -1.38 3.28
N ALA A 28 -6.73 -2.54 2.91
CA ALA A 28 -6.68 -2.99 1.52
C ALA A 28 -8.08 -3.27 0.96
N CYS A 29 -8.97 -3.88 1.75
CA CYS A 29 -10.37 -4.08 1.37
C CYS A 29 -11.11 -2.75 1.20
N LEU A 30 -10.94 -1.79 2.12
CA LEU A 30 -11.58 -0.47 2.04
C LEU A 30 -11.12 0.29 0.79
N VAL A 31 -9.81 0.31 0.50
CA VAL A 31 -9.28 0.90 -0.74
C VAL A 31 -9.84 0.19 -1.98
N THR A 32 -9.98 -1.14 -1.95
CA THR A 32 -10.60 -1.90 -3.04
C THR A 32 -12.04 -1.46 -3.29
N ILE A 33 -12.85 -1.31 -2.23
CA ILE A 33 -14.26 -0.89 -2.33
C ILE A 33 -14.38 0.48 -3.01
N VAL A 34 -13.52 1.43 -2.67
CA VAL A 34 -13.50 2.78 -3.31
C VAL A 34 -13.28 2.72 -4.82
N HIS A 35 -12.60 1.70 -5.31
CA HIS A 35 -12.29 1.56 -6.74
C HIS A 35 -13.33 0.73 -7.52
N VAL A 36 -14.33 0.13 -6.83
CA VAL A 36 -15.41 -0.61 -7.52
C VAL A 36 -16.21 0.34 -8.40
N PRO A 37 -16.39 0.05 -9.70
CA PRO A 37 -17.05 0.97 -10.62
C PRO A 37 -18.60 0.92 -10.53
N VAL A 38 -19.14 0.73 -9.32
CA VAL A 38 -20.59 0.63 -9.07
C VAL A 38 -21.02 1.74 -8.12
N ALA A 39 -22.06 2.46 -8.48
CA ALA A 39 -22.67 3.49 -7.64
C ALA A 39 -23.39 2.80 -6.45
N HIS A 40 -22.95 3.09 -5.26
CA HIS A 40 -23.61 2.61 -4.04
C HIS A 40 -23.97 3.81 -3.15
N ALA A 41 -24.90 3.60 -2.21
CA ALA A 41 -25.53 4.66 -1.43
C ALA A 41 -24.55 5.58 -0.69
N VAL A 42 -23.38 5.08 -0.30
CA VAL A 42 -22.35 5.85 0.43
C VAL A 42 -21.24 6.42 -0.45
N TYR A 43 -21.30 6.23 -1.80
CA TYR A 43 -20.24 6.72 -2.69
C TYR A 43 -20.15 8.25 -2.72
N ALA A 44 -21.28 8.95 -2.54
CA ALA A 44 -21.32 10.40 -2.51
C ALA A 44 -20.82 10.99 -1.18
N ASP A 45 -20.70 10.17 -0.13
CA ASP A 45 -20.26 10.64 1.17
C ASP A 45 -18.75 10.94 1.17
N GLN A 46 -18.40 12.08 1.71
CA GLN A 46 -17.01 12.50 1.88
C GLN A 46 -16.18 11.48 2.66
N TRP A 47 -16.77 10.86 3.67
CA TRP A 47 -16.16 9.80 4.45
C TRP A 47 -15.67 8.64 3.57
N PHE A 48 -16.47 8.24 2.60
CA PHE A 48 -16.16 7.15 1.70
C PHE A 48 -15.02 7.52 0.72
N THR A 49 -15.08 8.72 0.12
CA THR A 49 -14.03 9.16 -0.80
C THR A 49 -12.68 9.34 -0.08
N ASN A 50 -12.70 9.70 1.20
CA ASN A 50 -11.52 9.83 2.04
C ASN A 50 -10.86 8.50 2.42
N MET A 51 -11.49 7.35 2.16
CA MET A 51 -10.83 6.04 2.31
C MET A 51 -9.58 5.88 1.43
N GLN A 52 -9.41 6.70 0.40
CA GLN A 52 -8.15 6.77 -0.37
C GLN A 52 -6.95 7.16 0.52
N LEU A 53 -7.17 7.84 1.64
CA LEU A 53 -6.13 8.16 2.63
C LEU A 53 -5.61 6.91 3.37
N PHE A 54 -6.27 5.75 3.29
CA PHE A 54 -5.69 4.51 3.83
C PHE A 54 -4.38 4.10 3.15
N VAL A 55 -4.03 4.69 2.02
CA VAL A 55 -2.68 4.57 1.44
C VAL A 55 -1.63 5.15 2.38
N ASP A 56 -1.94 6.24 3.09
CA ASP A 56 -1.03 6.83 4.09
C ASP A 56 -0.86 5.91 5.32
N PHE A 57 -1.91 5.17 5.69
CA PHE A 57 -1.76 4.10 6.68
C PHE A 57 -0.71 3.07 6.26
N PHE A 58 -0.73 2.63 4.98
CA PHE A 58 0.29 1.69 4.50
C PHE A 58 1.69 2.29 4.56
N PHE A 59 1.87 3.55 4.24
CA PHE A 59 3.17 4.22 4.34
C PHE A 59 3.66 4.33 5.79
N VAL A 60 2.80 4.75 6.72
CA VAL A 60 3.12 4.83 8.15
C VAL A 60 3.45 3.44 8.70
N LEU A 61 2.61 2.44 8.42
CA LEU A 61 2.84 1.07 8.87
C LEU A 61 4.12 0.49 8.27
N SER A 62 4.40 0.78 6.99
CA SER A 62 5.64 0.33 6.34
C SER A 62 6.87 0.92 7.04
N GLY A 63 6.88 2.22 7.31
CA GLY A 63 7.96 2.87 8.06
C GLY A 63 8.16 2.27 9.45
N PHE A 64 7.07 2.03 10.18
CA PHE A 64 7.09 1.39 11.49
C PHE A 64 7.72 -0.01 11.44
N VAL A 65 7.22 -0.89 10.56
CA VAL A 65 7.69 -2.29 10.45
C VAL A 65 9.11 -2.37 9.91
N ILE A 66 9.47 -1.53 8.94
CA ILE A 66 10.83 -1.49 8.38
C ILE A 66 11.82 -0.97 9.41
N CYS A 67 11.48 0.06 10.16
CA CYS A 67 12.32 0.56 11.23
C CYS A 67 12.54 -0.53 12.30
N HIS A 68 11.48 -1.22 12.73
CA HIS A 68 11.57 -2.37 13.65
C HIS A 68 12.51 -3.47 13.13
N ALA A 69 12.35 -3.87 11.87
CA ALA A 69 13.08 -5.02 11.33
C ALA A 69 14.53 -4.71 10.93
N TYR A 70 14.84 -3.46 10.56
CA TYR A 70 16.09 -3.15 9.84
C TYR A 70 16.90 -1.99 10.40
N SER A 71 16.38 -1.14 11.29
CA SER A 71 17.11 0.03 11.80
C SER A 71 18.48 -0.31 12.42
N ALA A 72 18.60 -1.45 13.08
CA ALA A 72 19.84 -1.93 13.66
C ALA A 72 20.68 -2.83 12.71
N ARG A 73 20.16 -3.19 11.55
CA ARG A 73 20.78 -4.17 10.65
C ARG A 73 21.43 -3.56 9.40
N VAL A 74 21.04 -2.37 9.00
CA VAL A 74 21.51 -1.70 7.78
C VAL A 74 22.76 -0.85 8.08
N GLY A 75 23.83 -1.49 8.59
CA GLY A 75 25.08 -0.83 8.97
C GLY A 75 26.25 -1.05 7.99
N THR A 76 26.05 -1.82 6.91
CA THR A 76 27.07 -2.10 5.89
C THR A 76 26.48 -2.03 4.49
N THR A 77 27.34 -1.80 3.47
CA THR A 77 26.91 -1.82 2.06
C THR A 77 26.27 -3.16 1.65
N THR A 78 26.79 -4.26 2.20
CA THR A 78 26.23 -5.61 1.99
C THR A 78 24.82 -5.72 2.57
N ALA A 79 24.59 -5.16 3.76
CA ALA A 79 23.28 -5.16 4.39
C ALA A 79 22.27 -4.27 3.65
N VAL A 80 22.71 -3.12 3.12
CA VAL A 80 21.89 -2.28 2.22
C VAL A 80 21.47 -3.06 0.98
N GLY A 81 22.42 -3.71 0.29
CA GLY A 81 22.13 -4.51 -0.90
C GLY A 81 21.16 -5.67 -0.60
N SER A 82 21.39 -6.40 0.47
CA SER A 82 20.52 -7.50 0.90
C SER A 82 19.11 -7.02 1.26
N PHE A 83 18.99 -5.89 1.96
CA PHE A 83 17.72 -5.25 2.25
C PHE A 83 16.97 -4.92 0.95
N MET A 84 17.61 -4.25 -0.01
CA MET A 84 16.98 -3.88 -1.28
C MET A 84 16.55 -5.10 -2.11
N ILE A 85 17.36 -6.18 -2.14
CA ILE A 85 16.98 -7.45 -2.79
C ILE A 85 15.70 -8.01 -2.17
N ARG A 86 15.59 -8.02 -0.83
CA ARG A 86 14.39 -8.50 -0.14
C ARG A 86 13.17 -7.60 -0.42
N ARG A 87 13.34 -6.28 -0.48
CA ARG A 87 12.25 -5.34 -0.80
C ARG A 87 11.80 -5.44 -2.24
N PHE A 88 12.75 -5.57 -3.17
CA PHE A 88 12.44 -5.83 -4.57
C PHE A 88 11.62 -7.12 -4.73
N GLY A 89 12.05 -8.22 -4.12
CA GLY A 89 11.33 -9.49 -4.15
C GLY A 89 9.94 -9.44 -3.47
N ARG A 90 9.71 -8.47 -2.60
CA ARG A 90 8.41 -8.22 -1.96
C ARG A 90 7.44 -7.50 -2.87
N ILE A 91 7.93 -6.55 -3.70
CA ILE A 91 7.12 -5.60 -4.46
C ILE A 91 7.05 -6.02 -5.94
N TRP A 92 8.18 -6.13 -6.61
CA TRP A 92 8.27 -6.15 -8.05
C TRP A 92 7.61 -7.37 -8.71
N PRO A 93 7.76 -8.63 -8.23
CA PRO A 93 7.26 -9.80 -8.95
C PRO A 93 5.75 -9.80 -9.16
N LEU A 94 4.97 -9.48 -8.14
CA LEU A 94 3.51 -9.39 -8.28
C LEU A 94 3.11 -8.18 -9.11
N HIS A 95 3.78 -7.04 -8.97
CA HIS A 95 3.57 -5.87 -9.81
C HIS A 95 3.78 -6.21 -11.30
N ALA A 96 4.89 -6.91 -11.63
CA ALA A 96 5.17 -7.32 -13.01
C ALA A 96 4.10 -8.26 -13.57
N VAL A 97 3.62 -9.24 -12.79
CA VAL A 97 2.54 -10.15 -13.22
C VAL A 97 1.24 -9.39 -13.47
N VAL A 98 0.88 -8.44 -12.60
CA VAL A 98 -0.31 -7.60 -12.78
C VAL A 98 -0.14 -6.69 -14.00
N LEU A 99 1.04 -6.11 -14.21
CA LEU A 99 1.33 -5.27 -15.38
C LEU A 99 1.23 -6.08 -16.68
N LEU A 100 1.76 -7.31 -16.72
CA LEU A 100 1.58 -8.24 -17.85
C LEU A 100 0.11 -8.58 -18.06
N GLY A 101 -0.67 -8.74 -17.00
CA GLY A 101 -2.12 -8.91 -17.09
C GLY A 101 -2.82 -7.73 -17.78
N PHE A 102 -2.41 -6.50 -17.48
CA PHE A 102 -2.92 -5.32 -18.18
C PHE A 102 -2.46 -5.25 -19.65
N VAL A 103 -1.22 -5.64 -19.95
CA VAL A 103 -0.75 -5.75 -21.34
C VAL A 103 -1.59 -6.77 -22.10
N ALA A 104 -1.83 -7.94 -21.52
CA ALA A 104 -2.68 -8.97 -22.13
C ALA A 104 -4.13 -8.45 -22.34
N PHE A 105 -4.64 -7.65 -21.39
CA PHE A 105 -5.96 -7.02 -21.55
C PHE A 105 -6.00 -6.03 -22.72
N GLU A 106 -4.96 -5.19 -22.93
CA GLU A 106 -4.91 -4.28 -24.07
C GLU A 106 -4.79 -5.04 -25.40
N VAL A 107 -4.02 -6.13 -25.45
CA VAL A 107 -3.95 -7.02 -26.62
C VAL A 107 -5.32 -7.67 -26.90
N ALA A 108 -6.01 -8.15 -25.85
CA ALA A 108 -7.34 -8.71 -26.00
C ALA A 108 -8.37 -7.70 -26.53
N LYS A 109 -8.27 -6.42 -26.14
CA LYS A 109 -9.11 -5.34 -26.73
C LYS A 109 -8.94 -5.27 -28.25
N ILE A 110 -7.71 -5.22 -28.76
CA ILE A 110 -7.42 -5.17 -30.18
C ILE A 110 -8.06 -6.38 -30.90
N ALA A 111 -7.89 -7.57 -30.36
CA ALA A 111 -8.43 -8.79 -30.94
C ALA A 111 -9.97 -8.78 -31.01
N VAL A 112 -10.62 -8.30 -29.92
CA VAL A 112 -12.09 -8.21 -29.83
C VAL A 112 -12.62 -7.12 -30.76
N GLU A 113 -11.97 -5.95 -30.87
CA GLU A 113 -12.34 -4.88 -31.79
C GLU A 113 -12.29 -5.39 -33.24
N ALA A 114 -11.23 -6.11 -33.63
CA ALA A 114 -11.07 -6.67 -34.95
C ALA A 114 -12.09 -7.77 -35.26
N ALA A 115 -12.38 -8.66 -34.33
CA ALA A 115 -13.27 -9.81 -34.52
C ALA A 115 -14.76 -9.44 -34.51
N LEU A 116 -15.16 -8.49 -33.65
CA LEU A 116 -16.56 -8.15 -33.39
C LEU A 116 -16.97 -6.79 -34.00
N HIS A 117 -16.06 -6.08 -34.64
CA HIS A 117 -16.26 -4.72 -35.16
C HIS A 117 -16.80 -3.74 -34.09
N LEU A 118 -16.40 -3.94 -32.84
CA LEU A 118 -16.74 -3.08 -31.72
C LEU A 118 -15.69 -1.99 -31.59
N SER A 119 -16.06 -0.81 -31.07
CA SER A 119 -15.14 0.23 -30.67
C SER A 119 -15.23 0.43 -29.17
N PHE A 120 -14.09 0.32 -28.48
CA PHE A 120 -13.98 0.65 -27.07
C PHE A 120 -13.63 2.14 -26.87
N ASP A 121 -13.94 2.67 -25.68
CA ASP A 121 -13.51 4.01 -25.29
C ASP A 121 -11.97 4.05 -25.16
N GLY A 122 -11.32 4.76 -26.08
CA GLY A 122 -9.87 4.91 -26.17
C GLY A 122 -9.14 3.77 -26.89
N ALA A 123 -8.19 4.14 -27.74
CA ALA A 123 -7.36 3.18 -28.47
C ALA A 123 -6.50 2.36 -27.50
N ALA A 124 -6.25 1.10 -27.86
CA ALA A 124 -5.34 0.25 -27.09
C ALA A 124 -3.92 0.86 -27.07
N PHE A 125 -3.20 0.64 -25.98
CA PHE A 125 -1.85 1.17 -25.74
C PHE A 125 -1.74 2.70 -25.87
N SER A 126 -2.79 3.45 -25.53
CA SER A 126 -2.83 4.90 -25.57
C SER A 126 -3.13 5.54 -24.19
N GLY A 127 -2.92 6.85 -24.08
CA GLY A 127 -3.20 7.60 -22.87
C GLY A 127 -2.45 7.06 -21.66
N ASN A 128 -3.18 6.72 -20.59
CA ASN A 128 -2.58 6.21 -19.35
C ASN A 128 -2.00 4.77 -19.47
N ARG A 129 -2.14 4.12 -20.62
CA ARG A 129 -1.59 2.79 -20.93
C ARG A 129 -0.65 2.83 -22.14
N SER A 130 0.03 3.95 -22.36
CA SER A 130 1.04 4.10 -23.40
C SER A 130 2.30 3.25 -23.11
N TRP A 131 3.15 3.07 -24.12
CA TRP A 131 4.40 2.33 -23.99
C TRP A 131 5.42 3.04 -23.08
N GLU A 132 5.47 4.37 -23.11
CA GLU A 132 6.30 5.17 -22.21
C GLU A 132 5.87 4.98 -20.76
N ALA A 133 4.55 4.95 -20.52
CA ALA A 133 3.99 4.65 -19.23
C ALA A 133 4.28 3.20 -18.79
N LEU A 134 4.36 2.23 -19.73
CA LEU A 134 4.79 0.87 -19.41
C LEU A 134 6.21 0.83 -18.85
N LEU A 135 7.14 1.50 -19.52
CA LEU A 135 8.53 1.56 -19.07
C LEU A 135 8.65 2.19 -17.68
N SER A 136 7.95 3.30 -17.42
CA SER A 136 7.96 3.93 -16.09
C SER A 136 7.43 2.99 -14.99
N ASN A 137 6.43 2.15 -15.30
CA ASN A 137 5.91 1.15 -14.36
C ASN A 137 6.91 -0.02 -14.16
N VAL A 138 7.60 -0.48 -15.20
CA VAL A 138 8.64 -1.53 -15.07
C VAL A 138 9.76 -1.07 -14.12
N PHE A 139 10.16 0.19 -14.19
CA PHE A 139 11.19 0.79 -13.33
C PHE A 139 10.65 1.37 -12.02
N LEU A 140 9.34 1.28 -11.76
CA LEU A 140 8.68 1.81 -10.55
C LEU A 140 8.80 3.33 -10.39
N VAL A 141 9.00 4.09 -11.48
CA VAL A 141 9.17 5.55 -11.46
C VAL A 141 7.89 6.32 -11.82
N GLN A 142 6.75 5.65 -11.91
CA GLN A 142 5.45 6.25 -12.29
C GLN A 142 4.88 7.25 -11.25
N ALA A 143 5.52 7.40 -10.08
CA ALA A 143 5.13 8.35 -9.03
C ALA A 143 6.03 9.60 -8.95
N PHE A 144 6.80 9.88 -10.01
CA PHE A 144 7.79 10.97 -10.04
C PHE A 144 7.41 12.07 -11.04
N ASN A 145 6.13 12.35 -11.18
CA ASN A 145 5.60 13.41 -12.07
C ASN A 145 6.03 13.27 -13.55
N LEU A 146 6.19 12.03 -14.03
CA LEU A 146 6.54 11.74 -15.41
C LEU A 146 5.31 11.74 -16.34
N HIS A 147 4.12 11.63 -15.78
CA HIS A 147 2.85 11.52 -16.49
C HIS A 147 1.81 12.46 -15.88
N GLY A 148 0.90 12.98 -16.68
CA GLY A 148 -0.20 13.85 -16.20
C GLY A 148 -1.31 13.12 -15.45
N MET A 149 -1.19 11.79 -15.28
CA MET A 149 -2.19 10.95 -14.60
C MET A 149 -1.57 9.64 -14.12
N THR A 150 -2.30 8.89 -13.29
CA THR A 150 -1.92 7.52 -12.90
C THR A 150 -1.99 6.58 -14.11
N THR A 151 -1.02 5.68 -14.21
CA THR A 151 -0.81 4.86 -15.41
C THR A 151 -1.01 3.37 -15.13
N TRP A 152 -1.43 2.61 -16.13
CA TRP A 152 -1.62 1.14 -16.13
C TRP A 152 -2.46 0.64 -14.96
N ASN A 153 -1.83 0.22 -13.89
CA ASN A 153 -2.48 -0.10 -12.63
C ASN A 153 -2.48 1.14 -11.73
N GLY A 154 -3.59 1.90 -11.73
CA GLY A 154 -3.67 3.17 -11.03
C GLY A 154 -3.05 3.16 -9.63
N PRO A 155 -3.44 2.27 -8.70
CA PRO A 155 -2.88 2.20 -7.35
C PRO A 155 -1.37 1.93 -7.27
N ALA A 156 -0.74 1.41 -8.32
CA ALA A 156 0.67 1.02 -8.31
C ALA A 156 1.66 2.20 -8.18
N TRP A 157 1.19 3.47 -8.29
CA TRP A 157 2.02 4.63 -7.98
C TRP A 157 2.60 4.54 -6.57
N SER A 158 1.82 4.06 -5.60
CA SER A 158 2.21 4.00 -4.19
C SER A 158 3.36 3.03 -3.94
N ILE A 159 3.39 1.89 -4.65
CA ILE A 159 4.48 0.90 -4.50
C ILE A 159 5.77 1.37 -5.16
N GLY A 160 5.68 2.14 -6.25
CA GLY A 160 6.85 2.82 -6.82
C GLY A 160 7.44 3.83 -5.84
N ALA A 161 6.61 4.69 -5.27
CA ALA A 161 7.00 5.63 -4.22
C ALA A 161 7.61 4.91 -3.01
N GLU A 162 7.01 3.82 -2.55
CA GLU A 162 7.49 3.02 -1.41
C GLU A 162 8.85 2.38 -1.69
N PHE A 163 9.07 1.83 -2.88
CA PHE A 163 10.34 1.20 -3.25
C PHE A 163 11.53 2.19 -3.16
N TYR A 164 11.35 3.39 -3.70
CA TYR A 164 12.40 4.41 -3.61
C TYR A 164 12.53 5.01 -2.21
N THR A 165 11.44 5.06 -1.44
CA THR A 165 11.50 5.42 -0.01
C THR A 165 12.30 4.39 0.80
N TYR A 166 12.23 3.10 0.47
CA TYR A 166 13.12 2.09 1.06
C TYR A 166 14.60 2.35 0.77
N LEU A 167 14.91 2.79 -0.45
CA LEU A 167 16.29 3.15 -0.79
C LEU A 167 16.76 4.37 0.03
N VAL A 168 15.92 5.41 0.15
CA VAL A 168 16.21 6.58 1.00
C VAL A 168 16.44 6.14 2.45
N PHE A 169 15.57 5.29 3.00
CA PHE A 169 15.72 4.76 4.36
C PHE A 169 17.06 4.02 4.51
N ALA A 170 17.37 3.10 3.61
CA ALA A 170 18.60 2.30 3.69
C ALA A 170 19.85 3.17 3.62
N VAL A 171 19.89 4.14 2.71
CA VAL A 171 21.01 5.07 2.57
C VAL A 171 21.13 5.98 3.79
N ALA A 172 20.01 6.53 4.29
CA ALA A 172 20.01 7.41 5.45
C ALA A 172 20.48 6.68 6.72
N VAL A 173 19.98 5.46 6.96
CA VAL A 173 20.41 4.65 8.12
C VAL A 173 21.86 4.23 7.99
N PHE A 174 22.33 3.84 6.82
CA PHE A 174 23.72 3.50 6.56
C PHE A 174 24.69 4.69 6.80
N ALA A 175 24.33 5.87 6.29
CA ALA A 175 25.21 7.03 6.33
C ALA A 175 25.14 7.79 7.67
N LEU A 176 23.97 7.89 8.28
CA LEU A 176 23.70 8.79 9.42
C LEU A 176 23.24 8.02 10.68
N GLY A 177 22.98 6.72 10.57
CA GLY A 177 22.37 5.90 11.62
C GLY A 177 20.86 6.11 11.75
N ALA A 178 20.22 5.21 12.49
CA ALA A 178 18.77 5.25 12.75
C ALA A 178 18.44 6.29 13.85
N ARG A 179 18.62 7.56 13.54
CA ARG A 179 18.44 8.68 14.49
C ARG A 179 17.07 9.32 14.31
N PRO A 180 16.33 9.61 15.39
CA PRO A 180 15.02 10.28 15.30
C PRO A 180 15.07 11.62 14.56
N LEU A 181 16.15 12.40 14.72
CA LEU A 181 16.33 13.67 14.01
C LEU A 181 16.42 13.49 12.49
N VAL A 182 17.11 12.42 12.02
CA VAL A 182 17.20 12.09 10.58
C VAL A 182 15.82 11.73 10.04
N PHE A 183 15.05 10.91 10.78
CA PHE A 183 13.69 10.55 10.38
C PHE A 183 12.74 11.75 10.39
N ALA A 184 12.86 12.63 11.39
CA ALA A 184 12.07 13.86 11.44
C ALA A 184 12.41 14.81 10.27
N ALA A 185 13.68 14.95 9.92
CA ALA A 185 14.12 15.76 8.77
C ALA A 185 13.57 15.20 7.46
N LEU A 186 13.61 13.87 7.25
CA LEU A 186 13.08 13.24 6.04
C LEU A 186 11.53 13.30 5.97
N ALA A 187 10.84 13.18 7.11
CA ALA A 187 9.40 13.43 7.19
C ALA A 187 9.07 14.89 6.83
N ALA A 188 9.84 15.85 7.33
CA ALA A 188 9.68 17.27 7.02
C ALA A 188 9.94 17.58 5.53
N VAL A 189 10.94 16.96 4.91
CA VAL A 189 11.17 17.04 3.46
C VAL A 189 9.97 16.48 2.69
N GLY A 190 9.42 15.34 3.10
CA GLY A 190 8.21 14.78 2.51
C GLY A 190 7.02 15.72 2.62
N LEU A 191 6.75 16.25 3.82
CA LEU A 191 5.68 17.22 4.07
C LEU A 191 5.88 18.49 3.22
N ALA A 192 7.07 19.04 3.19
CA ALA A 192 7.39 20.25 2.40
C ALA A 192 7.15 20.00 0.90
N GLY A 193 7.58 18.82 0.38
CA GLY A 193 7.35 18.46 -1.02
C GLY A 193 5.87 18.37 -1.39
N VAL A 194 5.02 17.87 -0.47
CA VAL A 194 3.56 17.86 -0.67
C VAL A 194 2.98 19.28 -0.60
N VAL A 195 3.34 20.07 0.42
CA VAL A 195 2.77 21.42 0.64
C VAL A 195 3.11 22.38 -0.49
N TRP A 196 4.34 22.33 -1.02
CA TRP A 196 4.79 23.25 -2.07
C TRP A 196 4.51 22.74 -3.49
N GLY A 197 4.39 21.41 -3.65
CA GLY A 197 4.29 20.81 -4.98
C GLY A 197 2.87 20.42 -5.37
N SER A 198 2.00 20.07 -4.41
CA SER A 198 0.70 19.50 -4.72
C SER A 198 -0.46 20.45 -4.42
N GLU A 199 -1.29 20.73 -5.44
CA GLU A 199 -2.56 21.43 -5.27
C GLU A 199 -3.64 20.56 -4.59
N ALA A 200 -3.45 19.24 -4.63
CA ALA A 200 -4.41 18.26 -4.07
C ALA A 200 -4.04 17.81 -2.64
N TRP A 201 -3.05 18.43 -2.01
CA TRP A 201 -2.54 18.07 -0.68
C TRP A 201 -2.17 16.57 -0.61
N LEU A 202 -2.65 15.80 0.37
CA LEU A 202 -2.39 14.36 0.43
C LEU A 202 -3.23 13.50 -0.54
N PHE A 203 -4.05 14.10 -1.40
CA PHE A 203 -4.68 13.36 -2.50
C PHE A 203 -3.80 13.29 -3.77
N THR A 204 -2.57 13.81 -3.69
CA THR A 204 -1.53 13.65 -4.71
C THR A 204 -1.13 12.16 -4.91
N THR A 205 -0.81 11.77 -6.15
CA THR A 205 -0.53 10.38 -6.52
C THR A 205 0.67 10.24 -7.45
N HIS A 206 0.48 10.45 -8.76
CA HIS A 206 1.50 10.27 -9.81
C HIS A 206 2.52 11.42 -9.85
N ASP A 207 2.16 12.56 -9.29
CA ASP A 207 2.92 13.80 -9.28
C ASP A 207 3.87 13.89 -8.07
N PHE A 208 3.33 14.10 -6.86
CA PHE A 208 4.10 14.22 -5.62
C PHE A 208 3.92 13.02 -4.68
N GLY A 209 3.45 11.89 -5.19
CA GLY A 209 3.23 10.66 -4.42
C GLY A 209 4.46 10.14 -3.70
N PHE A 210 5.66 10.37 -4.26
CA PHE A 210 6.91 10.04 -3.58
C PHE A 210 7.10 10.85 -2.28
N PHE A 211 6.85 12.15 -2.29
CA PHE A 211 6.94 12.99 -1.10
C PHE A 211 5.88 12.66 -0.06
N ARG A 212 4.65 12.32 -0.52
CA ARG A 212 3.58 11.79 0.32
C ARG A 212 4.02 10.50 1.03
N CYS A 213 4.63 9.57 0.30
CA CYS A 213 5.17 8.34 0.87
C CYS A 213 6.31 8.63 1.87
N LEU A 214 7.23 9.53 1.53
CA LEU A 214 8.32 9.94 2.41
C LEU A 214 7.79 10.44 3.76
N PHE A 215 6.81 11.36 3.73
CA PHE A 215 6.19 11.91 4.93
C PHE A 215 5.55 10.80 5.78
N GLY A 216 4.69 9.96 5.21
CA GLY A 216 4.04 8.87 5.94
C GLY A 216 5.02 7.84 6.49
N PHE A 217 5.97 7.40 5.69
CA PHE A 217 6.94 6.38 6.05
C PHE A 217 7.84 6.83 7.23
N PHE A 218 8.42 8.02 7.16
CA PHE A 218 9.29 8.49 8.23
C PHE A 218 8.52 8.90 9.49
N THR A 219 7.25 9.30 9.36
CA THR A 219 6.32 9.39 10.51
C THR A 219 6.15 8.02 11.18
N GLY A 220 6.04 6.94 10.40
CA GLY A 220 6.03 5.57 10.90
C GLY A 220 7.32 5.15 11.62
N CYS A 221 8.50 5.54 11.10
CA CYS A 221 9.79 5.31 11.77
C CYS A 221 9.86 6.03 13.13
N LEU A 222 9.36 7.26 13.21
CA LEU A 222 9.28 8.01 14.47
C LEU A 222 8.31 7.34 15.46
N THR A 223 7.17 6.85 14.96
CA THR A 223 6.19 6.10 15.76
C THR A 223 6.81 4.85 16.37
N TYR A 224 7.62 4.10 15.60
CA TYR A 224 8.38 2.98 16.15
C TYR A 224 9.30 3.41 17.30
N GLY A 225 10.03 4.51 17.13
CA GLY A 225 10.87 5.08 18.20
C GLY A 225 10.09 5.45 19.48
N LEU A 226 8.83 5.89 19.34
CA LEU A 226 7.96 6.17 20.48
C LEU A 226 7.48 4.88 21.16
N VAL A 227 7.10 3.86 20.41
CA VAL A 227 6.71 2.54 20.96
C VAL A 227 7.85 1.92 21.75
N MET A 228 9.10 2.05 21.29
CA MET A 228 10.28 1.52 21.96
C MET A 228 10.67 2.25 23.26
N ARG A 229 10.09 3.44 23.54
CA ARG A 229 10.29 4.15 24.82
C ARG A 229 9.46 3.58 25.98
N GLY A 230 8.62 2.59 25.70
CA GLY A 230 7.77 1.94 26.68
C GLY A 230 6.29 2.26 26.52
N VAL A 231 5.47 1.54 27.28
CA VAL A 231 4.01 1.56 27.16
C VAL A 231 3.44 2.49 28.23
N PRO A 232 2.78 3.60 27.87
CA PRO A 232 2.02 4.39 28.84
C PRO A 232 0.84 3.58 29.40
N GLN A 233 0.55 3.73 30.68
CA GLN A 233 -0.53 2.99 31.34
C GLN A 233 -1.90 3.20 30.70
N TRP A 234 -2.16 4.37 30.09
CA TRP A 234 -3.44 4.66 29.46
C TRP A 234 -3.73 3.79 28.23
N VAL A 235 -2.71 3.23 27.55
CA VAL A 235 -2.90 2.31 26.42
C VAL A 235 -3.63 1.03 26.86
N PHE A 236 -3.46 0.61 28.08
CA PHE A 236 -4.18 -0.55 28.66
C PHE A 236 -5.61 -0.21 29.10
N ASN A 237 -6.02 1.05 29.01
CA ASN A 237 -7.41 1.43 29.26
C ASN A 237 -8.29 0.85 28.14
N ARG A 238 -9.41 0.20 28.52
CA ARG A 238 -10.37 -0.42 27.59
C ARG A 238 -10.89 0.52 26.49
N GLY A 239 -10.82 1.84 26.73
CA GLY A 239 -11.26 2.87 25.78
C GLY A 239 -10.20 3.29 24.75
N ALA A 240 -8.92 2.99 24.93
CA ALA A 240 -7.87 3.54 24.06
C ALA A 240 -8.00 3.13 22.59
N GLU A 241 -8.28 1.86 22.31
CA GLU A 241 -8.50 1.38 20.93
C GLU A 241 -9.76 2.01 20.32
N TRP A 242 -10.84 2.14 21.09
CA TRP A 242 -12.08 2.77 20.61
C TRP A 242 -11.87 4.27 20.37
N ALA A 243 -11.13 4.96 21.23
CA ALA A 243 -10.83 6.37 21.07
C ALA A 243 -10.05 6.66 19.78
N VAL A 244 -9.04 5.86 19.46
CA VAL A 244 -8.27 6.08 18.22
C VAL A 244 -9.06 5.69 16.96
N VAL A 245 -9.93 4.68 17.03
CA VAL A 245 -10.84 4.33 15.92
C VAL A 245 -11.89 5.42 15.73
N ALA A 246 -12.45 5.98 16.81
CA ALA A 246 -13.37 7.12 16.74
C ALA A 246 -12.68 8.36 16.18
N LEU A 247 -11.44 8.65 16.61
CA LEU A 247 -10.63 9.72 16.03
C LEU A 247 -10.46 9.56 14.51
N LEU A 248 -10.12 8.36 14.05
CA LEU A 248 -9.99 8.06 12.62
C LEU A 248 -11.33 8.25 11.90
N ALA A 249 -12.44 7.76 12.44
CA ALA A 249 -13.77 7.90 11.84
C ALA A 249 -14.17 9.38 11.71
N VAL A 250 -13.99 10.17 12.77
CA VAL A 250 -14.25 11.63 12.75
C VAL A 250 -13.33 12.30 11.74
N PHE A 251 -12.05 12.00 11.74
CA PHE A 251 -11.09 12.57 10.79
C PHE A 251 -11.52 12.30 9.34
N LEU A 252 -11.89 11.06 9.01
CA LEU A 252 -12.37 10.71 7.67
C LEU A 252 -13.70 11.40 7.32
N ALA A 253 -14.55 11.69 8.29
CA ALA A 253 -15.82 12.38 8.07
C ALA A 253 -15.66 13.88 7.75
N ILE A 254 -14.67 14.53 8.37
CA ILE A 254 -14.50 15.99 8.27
C ILE A 254 -13.39 16.42 7.31
N THR A 255 -12.43 15.53 7.01
CA THR A 255 -11.33 15.82 6.09
C THR A 255 -11.86 15.84 4.66
N GLY A 256 -11.31 16.67 3.81
CA GLY A 256 -11.60 16.70 2.38
C GLY A 256 -10.29 16.83 1.60
N ARG A 257 -10.39 17.18 0.33
CA ARG A 257 -9.25 17.59 -0.49
C ARG A 257 -8.80 19.01 -0.06
N ALA A 258 -8.30 19.10 1.16
CA ALA A 258 -7.98 20.33 1.86
C ALA A 258 -6.69 20.15 2.69
N PRO A 259 -6.09 21.22 3.21
CA PRO A 259 -4.90 21.16 4.08
C PRO A 259 -5.06 20.22 5.27
N SER A 260 -6.30 20.03 5.77
CA SER A 260 -6.59 19.09 6.86
C SER A 260 -6.16 17.65 6.55
N SER A 261 -6.10 17.24 5.28
CA SER A 261 -5.61 15.93 4.89
C SER A 261 -4.15 15.66 5.31
N LEU A 262 -3.33 16.71 5.47
CA LEU A 262 -1.94 16.61 5.93
C LEU A 262 -1.81 15.98 7.33
N PHE A 263 -2.90 15.94 8.10
CA PHE A 263 -2.91 15.23 9.39
C PHE A 263 -3.09 13.72 9.26
N ALA A 264 -3.39 13.17 8.09
CA ALA A 264 -3.62 11.73 7.91
C ALA A 264 -2.45 10.86 8.41
N PRO A 265 -1.17 11.13 8.10
CA PRO A 265 -0.07 10.33 8.64
C PRO A 265 0.03 10.39 10.16
N ILE A 266 -0.37 11.50 10.80
CA ILE A 266 -0.37 11.64 12.26
C ILE A 266 -1.52 10.82 12.89
N VAL A 267 -2.71 10.87 12.30
CA VAL A 267 -3.87 10.07 12.75
C VAL A 267 -3.55 8.58 12.60
N PHE A 268 -2.97 8.17 11.48
CA PHE A 268 -2.56 6.78 11.27
C PHE A 268 -1.38 6.39 12.17
N ALA A 269 -0.47 7.30 12.50
CA ALA A 269 0.59 7.07 13.50
C ALA A 269 -0.01 6.80 14.89
N ALA A 270 -1.03 7.53 15.29
CA ALA A 270 -1.76 7.28 16.53
C ALA A 270 -2.44 5.90 16.53
N LEU A 271 -3.05 5.50 15.41
CA LEU A 271 -3.62 4.17 15.22
C LEU A 271 -2.55 3.08 15.37
N VAL A 272 -1.44 3.21 14.62
CA VAL A 272 -0.31 2.25 14.67
C VAL A 272 0.26 2.19 16.09
N TYR A 273 0.44 3.34 16.75
CA TYR A 273 0.96 3.41 18.12
C TYR A 273 0.10 2.62 19.10
N VAL A 274 -1.21 2.85 19.13
CA VAL A 274 -2.11 2.18 20.07
C VAL A 274 -2.19 0.67 19.78
N PHE A 275 -2.35 0.30 18.52
CA PHE A 275 -2.52 -1.11 18.12
C PHE A 275 -1.19 -1.90 18.10
N ALA A 276 -0.03 -1.26 18.17
CA ALA A 276 1.24 -1.95 18.33
C ALA A 276 1.35 -2.69 19.69
N PHE A 277 0.57 -2.28 20.68
CA PHE A 277 0.54 -2.95 21.98
C PHE A 277 -0.47 -4.08 22.10
N GLU A 278 -1.38 -4.22 21.12
CA GLU A 278 -2.33 -5.35 21.00
C GLU A 278 -3.13 -5.64 22.27
N ALA A 279 -3.51 -4.62 23.04
CA ALA A 279 -3.96 -4.76 24.42
C ALA A 279 -5.48 -4.85 24.59
N GLY A 280 -6.29 -4.35 23.64
CA GLY A 280 -7.72 -4.13 23.84
C GLY A 280 -8.64 -5.18 23.21
N VAL A 281 -9.94 -4.83 23.16
CA VAL A 281 -11.00 -5.71 22.63
C VAL A 281 -10.93 -5.82 21.11
N ILE A 282 -10.66 -4.70 20.41
CA ILE A 282 -10.55 -4.68 18.95
C ILE A 282 -9.37 -5.54 18.53
N SER A 283 -8.23 -5.44 19.23
CA SER A 283 -7.06 -6.29 19.00
C SER A 283 -7.39 -7.79 19.08
N ARG A 284 -8.25 -8.21 20.02
CA ARG A 284 -8.66 -9.61 20.12
C ARG A 284 -9.45 -10.07 18.90
N VAL A 285 -10.34 -9.23 18.38
CA VAL A 285 -11.11 -9.52 17.15
C VAL A 285 -10.17 -9.57 15.93
N LEU A 286 -9.22 -8.65 15.84
CA LEU A 286 -8.26 -8.58 14.74
C LEU A 286 -7.24 -9.74 14.74
N LYS A 287 -7.08 -10.44 15.86
CA LYS A 287 -6.28 -11.69 15.94
C LYS A 287 -7.03 -12.92 15.43
N MET A 288 -8.33 -12.83 15.10
CA MET A 288 -9.07 -13.95 14.55
C MET A 288 -8.56 -14.33 13.15
N ALA A 289 -8.68 -15.61 12.80
CA ALA A 289 -8.10 -16.19 11.57
C ALA A 289 -8.51 -15.45 10.28
N TRP A 290 -9.76 -14.98 10.17
CA TRP A 290 -10.22 -14.24 9.01
C TRP A 290 -9.47 -12.90 8.81
N ALA A 291 -9.24 -12.16 9.90
CA ALA A 291 -8.54 -10.88 9.85
C ALA A 291 -7.04 -11.07 9.53
N GLN A 292 -6.43 -12.11 10.12
CA GLN A 292 -5.05 -12.49 9.82
C GLN A 292 -4.88 -12.94 8.36
N ALA A 293 -5.86 -13.65 7.80
CA ALA A 293 -5.87 -14.03 6.38
C ALA A 293 -5.92 -12.80 5.46
N LEU A 294 -6.78 -11.81 5.74
CA LEU A 294 -6.81 -10.55 5.00
C LEU A 294 -5.49 -9.80 5.10
N GLY A 295 -4.88 -9.75 6.29
CA GLY A 295 -3.56 -9.16 6.51
C GLY A 295 -2.47 -9.83 5.68
N LEU A 296 -2.50 -11.16 5.58
CA LEU A 296 -1.56 -11.95 4.80
C LEU A 296 -1.67 -11.63 3.30
N TRP A 297 -2.89 -11.47 2.77
CA TRP A 297 -3.15 -11.22 1.36
C TRP A 297 -3.23 -9.73 0.99
N SER A 298 -3.04 -8.82 1.93
CA SER A 298 -3.28 -7.38 1.78
C SER A 298 -2.58 -6.75 0.58
N TYR A 299 -1.31 -7.10 0.34
CA TYR A 299 -0.56 -6.61 -0.81
C TYR A 299 -1.14 -7.15 -2.13
N SER A 300 -1.46 -8.44 -2.18
CA SER A 300 -2.12 -9.03 -3.35
C SER A 300 -3.50 -8.40 -3.59
N ILE A 301 -4.35 -8.19 -2.55
CA ILE A 301 -5.65 -7.51 -2.67
C ILE A 301 -5.46 -6.13 -3.32
N TYR A 302 -4.53 -5.35 -2.77
CA TYR A 302 -4.23 -4.01 -3.26
C TYR A 302 -3.74 -3.99 -4.71
N MET A 303 -2.96 -4.98 -5.14
CA MET A 303 -2.38 -5.00 -6.47
C MET A 303 -3.35 -5.50 -7.56
N VAL A 304 -4.19 -6.48 -7.25
CA VAL A 304 -4.95 -7.19 -8.30
C VAL A 304 -6.35 -6.60 -8.56
N HIS A 305 -6.91 -5.80 -7.63
CA HIS A 305 -8.30 -5.36 -7.74
C HIS A 305 -8.59 -4.59 -9.03
N MET A 306 -7.68 -3.70 -9.46
CA MET A 306 -7.86 -2.94 -10.70
C MET A 306 -7.76 -3.81 -11.95
N LEU A 307 -6.97 -4.90 -11.91
CA LEU A 307 -6.92 -5.87 -13.00
C LEU A 307 -8.26 -6.60 -13.16
N LEU A 308 -8.97 -6.84 -12.06
CA LEU A 308 -10.35 -7.38 -12.09
C LEU A 308 -11.35 -6.33 -12.57
N PHE A 309 -11.20 -5.07 -12.14
CA PHE A 309 -12.16 -4.01 -12.45
C PHE A 309 -12.02 -3.46 -13.88
N ALA A 310 -10.87 -3.57 -14.53
CA ALA A 310 -10.69 -3.10 -15.89
C ALA A 310 -11.61 -3.83 -16.90
N PRO A 311 -11.65 -5.17 -16.97
CA PRO A 311 -12.62 -5.87 -17.80
C PRO A 311 -14.07 -5.67 -17.35
N LEU A 312 -14.32 -5.56 -16.03
CA LEU A 312 -15.65 -5.28 -15.52
C LEU A 312 -16.19 -3.94 -16.04
N LYS A 313 -15.37 -2.87 -16.03
CA LYS A 313 -15.74 -1.57 -16.61
C LYS A 313 -16.12 -1.68 -18.10
N VAL A 314 -15.38 -2.46 -18.87
CA VAL A 314 -15.67 -2.70 -20.28
C VAL A 314 -17.00 -3.45 -20.46
N LEU A 315 -17.21 -4.52 -19.67
CA LEU A 315 -18.47 -5.29 -19.71
C LEU A 315 -19.68 -4.41 -19.34
N LEU A 316 -19.57 -3.60 -18.29
CA LEU A 316 -20.64 -2.67 -17.90
C LEU A 316 -20.88 -1.59 -18.97
N SER A 317 -19.84 -1.08 -19.60
CA SER A 317 -19.96 -0.11 -20.71
C SER A 317 -20.66 -0.73 -21.94
N LEU A 318 -20.32 -1.97 -22.28
CA LEU A 318 -21.00 -2.69 -23.37
C LEU A 318 -22.46 -3.01 -23.02
N ALA A 319 -22.73 -3.41 -21.78
CA ALA A 319 -24.09 -3.67 -21.30
C ALA A 319 -24.96 -2.43 -21.39
N THR A 320 -24.45 -1.25 -21.01
CA THR A 320 -25.19 0.01 -21.13
C THR A 320 -25.40 0.44 -22.59
N LYS A 321 -24.47 0.09 -23.48
CA LYS A 321 -24.53 0.50 -24.90
C LYS A 321 -25.42 -0.39 -25.75
N TYR A 322 -25.42 -1.71 -25.51
CA TYR A 322 -26.00 -2.71 -26.41
C TYR A 322 -27.10 -3.57 -25.78
N ALA A 323 -27.16 -3.69 -24.48
CA ALA A 323 -28.18 -4.47 -23.80
C ALA A 323 -29.16 -3.53 -23.10
N ALA A 324 -30.46 -3.76 -23.31
CA ALA A 324 -31.54 -3.09 -22.56
C ALA A 324 -31.60 -3.56 -21.09
N PHE A 325 -30.47 -3.93 -20.51
CA PHE A 325 -30.36 -4.18 -19.08
C PHE A 325 -30.37 -2.85 -18.33
N GLY A 326 -31.17 -2.75 -17.26
CA GLY A 326 -31.36 -1.58 -16.42
C GLY A 326 -30.11 -1.08 -15.67
N VAL A 327 -28.96 -1.11 -16.36
CA VAL A 327 -27.71 -0.54 -15.86
C VAL A 327 -27.60 0.88 -16.37
N THR A 328 -27.68 1.85 -15.48
CA THR A 328 -27.57 3.27 -15.81
C THR A 328 -26.17 3.79 -15.50
N LEU A 329 -25.66 4.65 -16.37
CA LEU A 329 -24.43 5.39 -16.10
C LEU A 329 -24.77 6.61 -15.26
N THR A 330 -24.22 6.67 -14.06
CA THR A 330 -24.36 7.84 -13.20
C THR A 330 -23.08 8.66 -13.32
N ALA A 331 -23.19 9.88 -13.82
CA ALA A 331 -22.07 10.81 -13.89
C ALA A 331 -21.81 11.39 -12.49
N ALA A 332 -20.97 10.76 -11.70
CA ALA A 332 -20.30 11.38 -10.58
C ALA A 332 -18.93 11.84 -11.08
N GLU A 333 -18.85 13.07 -11.57
CA GLU A 333 -17.57 13.64 -12.03
C GLU A 333 -16.46 13.47 -10.99
N PRO A 334 -15.26 13.03 -11.33
CA PRO A 334 -14.78 12.67 -12.67
C PRO A 334 -14.88 11.16 -13.02
N VAL A 335 -15.61 10.36 -12.25
CA VAL A 335 -15.63 8.89 -12.35
C VAL A 335 -16.99 8.42 -12.89
N LYS A 336 -16.94 7.61 -13.95
CA LYS A 336 -18.12 6.91 -14.46
C LYS A 336 -18.45 5.74 -13.52
N LEU A 337 -19.66 5.75 -12.95
CA LEU A 337 -20.18 4.67 -12.10
C LEU A 337 -21.44 4.08 -12.75
N TRP A 338 -21.61 2.79 -12.56
CA TRP A 338 -22.78 2.06 -13.05
C TRP A 338 -23.69 1.70 -11.88
N SER A 339 -25.01 1.82 -12.08
CA SER A 339 -26.02 1.40 -11.11
C SER A 339 -26.97 0.39 -11.75
N PHE A 340 -27.35 -0.64 -11.00
CA PHE A 340 -28.36 -1.62 -11.36
C PHE A 340 -29.78 -1.14 -11.01
N GLY A 341 -29.95 0.14 -10.65
CA GLY A 341 -31.24 0.75 -10.35
C GLY A 341 -31.84 0.37 -9.00
N HIS A 342 -31.15 -0.43 -8.19
CA HIS A 342 -31.59 -0.85 -6.87
C HIS A 342 -30.43 -0.94 -5.90
N VAL A 343 -30.54 -0.24 -4.74
CA VAL A 343 -29.45 -0.15 -3.73
C VAL A 343 -28.93 -1.52 -3.29
N GLY A 344 -29.82 -2.50 -3.14
CA GLY A 344 -29.43 -3.87 -2.76
C GLY A 344 -28.62 -4.59 -3.84
N LEU A 345 -28.91 -4.36 -5.13
CA LEU A 345 -28.17 -4.95 -6.24
C LEU A 345 -26.80 -4.27 -6.37
N ASP A 346 -26.74 -2.96 -6.22
CA ASP A 346 -25.48 -2.20 -6.21
C ASP A 346 -24.57 -2.66 -5.07
N ALA A 347 -25.12 -2.82 -3.85
CA ALA A 347 -24.39 -3.35 -2.69
C ALA A 347 -23.91 -4.79 -2.91
N LEU A 348 -24.75 -5.65 -3.51
CA LEU A 348 -24.36 -7.03 -3.87
C LEU A 348 -23.23 -7.04 -4.90
N ALA A 349 -23.29 -6.17 -5.91
CA ALA A 349 -22.23 -6.07 -6.91
C ALA A 349 -20.90 -5.65 -6.29
N VAL A 350 -20.92 -4.70 -5.34
CA VAL A 350 -19.72 -4.30 -4.57
C VAL A 350 -19.18 -5.47 -3.75
N ALA A 351 -20.06 -6.20 -3.07
CA ALA A 351 -19.65 -7.38 -2.28
C ALA A 351 -19.04 -8.48 -3.15
N VAL A 352 -19.63 -8.77 -4.31
CA VAL A 352 -19.10 -9.74 -5.29
C VAL A 352 -17.75 -9.28 -5.85
N ALA A 353 -17.60 -8.00 -6.19
CA ALA A 353 -16.34 -7.43 -6.67
C ALA A 353 -15.23 -7.53 -5.62
N LEU A 354 -15.54 -7.25 -4.35
CA LEU A 354 -14.60 -7.42 -3.24
C LEU A 354 -14.24 -8.90 -3.03
N ALA A 355 -15.22 -9.80 -3.00
CA ALA A 355 -15.00 -11.23 -2.84
C ALA A 355 -14.13 -11.78 -3.99
N GLY A 356 -14.40 -11.38 -5.23
CA GLY A 356 -13.58 -11.72 -6.40
C GLY A 356 -12.14 -11.22 -6.27
N SER A 357 -11.96 -9.99 -5.79
CA SER A 357 -10.62 -9.41 -5.53
C SER A 357 -9.86 -10.19 -4.46
N ILE A 358 -10.52 -10.60 -3.37
CA ILE A 358 -9.92 -11.42 -2.30
C ILE A 358 -9.57 -12.83 -2.83
N ALA A 359 -10.45 -13.44 -3.63
CA ALA A 359 -10.20 -14.75 -4.21
C ALA A 359 -8.99 -14.73 -5.17
N LEU A 360 -8.91 -13.71 -6.05
CA LEU A 360 -7.77 -13.51 -6.94
C LEU A 360 -6.49 -13.20 -6.14
N ALA A 361 -6.60 -12.41 -5.08
CA ALA A 361 -5.48 -12.12 -4.20
C ALA A 361 -4.94 -13.35 -3.47
N LYS A 362 -5.81 -14.23 -2.98
CA LYS A 362 -5.41 -15.51 -2.38
C LYS A 362 -4.63 -16.37 -3.38
N PHE A 363 -5.09 -16.42 -4.65
CA PHE A 363 -4.41 -17.14 -5.72
C PHE A 363 -3.03 -16.51 -6.01
N THR A 364 -2.96 -15.22 -6.29
CA THR A 364 -1.70 -14.54 -6.60
C THR A 364 -0.71 -14.52 -5.43
N TYR A 365 -1.20 -14.43 -4.20
CA TYR A 365 -0.36 -14.60 -3.01
C TYR A 365 0.32 -15.96 -3.01
N ARG A 366 -0.44 -17.05 -3.22
CA ARG A 366 0.07 -18.42 -3.16
C ARG A 366 1.06 -18.74 -4.27
N TYR A 367 0.79 -18.28 -5.49
CA TYR A 367 1.54 -18.71 -6.68
C TYR A 367 2.57 -17.68 -7.17
N VAL A 368 2.48 -16.43 -6.75
CA VAL A 368 3.39 -15.36 -7.19
C VAL A 368 4.10 -14.72 -6.01
N GLU A 369 3.35 -14.08 -5.09
CA GLU A 369 3.93 -13.26 -4.04
C GLU A 369 4.79 -14.08 -3.08
N GLN A 370 4.25 -15.14 -2.51
CA GLN A 370 4.95 -15.96 -1.51
C GLN A 370 6.18 -16.68 -2.09
N PRO A 371 6.11 -17.36 -3.25
CA PRO A 371 7.29 -17.97 -3.88
C PRO A 371 8.39 -16.97 -4.20
N ALA A 372 8.03 -15.80 -4.77
CA ALA A 372 8.98 -14.75 -5.08
C ALA A 372 9.68 -14.21 -3.81
N ARG A 373 8.94 -13.92 -2.75
CA ARG A 373 9.51 -13.47 -1.46
C ARG A 373 10.52 -14.49 -0.91
N THR A 374 10.19 -15.77 -0.96
CA THR A 374 11.05 -16.84 -0.48
C THR A 374 12.34 -16.92 -1.32
N TRP A 375 12.20 -16.89 -2.64
CA TRP A 375 13.34 -16.95 -3.56
C TRP A 375 14.28 -15.75 -3.39
N PHE A 376 13.76 -14.52 -3.38
CA PHE A 376 14.57 -13.31 -3.20
C PHE A 376 15.20 -13.23 -1.80
N SER A 377 14.54 -13.77 -0.77
CA SER A 377 15.13 -13.90 0.57
C SER A 377 16.34 -14.86 0.56
N ALA A 378 16.25 -15.97 -0.16
CA ALA A 378 17.37 -16.88 -0.32
C ALA A 378 18.52 -16.24 -1.13
N VAL A 379 18.20 -15.48 -2.19
CA VAL A 379 19.20 -14.71 -2.97
C VAL A 379 19.92 -13.71 -2.08
N ALA A 380 19.18 -12.94 -1.28
CA ALA A 380 19.75 -11.97 -0.36
C ALA A 380 20.69 -12.62 0.66
N SER A 381 20.30 -13.77 1.23
CA SER A 381 21.15 -14.51 2.18
C SER A 381 22.42 -15.06 1.53
N ARG A 382 22.36 -15.57 0.29
CA ARG A 382 23.54 -15.99 -0.49
C ARG A 382 24.46 -14.82 -0.81
N PHE A 383 23.90 -13.65 -1.11
CA PHE A 383 24.67 -12.42 -1.35
C PHE A 383 25.45 -12.01 -0.09
N GLU A 384 24.84 -12.05 1.09
CA GLU A 384 25.49 -11.78 2.38
C GLU A 384 26.65 -12.76 2.64
N GLN A 385 26.41 -14.06 2.49
CA GLN A 385 27.43 -15.10 2.71
C GLN A 385 28.63 -14.94 1.78
N ARG A 386 28.41 -14.72 0.47
CA ARG A 386 29.50 -14.51 -0.49
C ARG A 386 30.37 -13.31 -0.14
N ARG A 387 29.76 -12.19 0.28
CA ARG A 387 30.49 -10.99 0.67
C ARG A 387 31.33 -11.20 1.93
N GLN A 388 30.82 -11.97 2.90
CA GLN A 388 31.57 -12.33 4.11
C GLN A 388 32.77 -13.21 3.78
N LEU A 389 32.64 -14.20 2.90
CA LEU A 389 33.75 -15.06 2.46
C LEU A 389 34.86 -14.25 1.76
N VAL A 390 34.49 -13.34 0.86
CA VAL A 390 35.46 -12.47 0.18
C VAL A 390 36.18 -11.55 1.17
N ALA A 391 35.48 -10.95 2.11
CA ALA A 391 36.07 -10.10 3.15
C ALA A 391 37.02 -10.92 4.07
N GLY A 392 36.63 -12.13 4.46
CA GLY A 392 37.49 -13.00 5.25
C GLY A 392 38.75 -13.51 4.51
N ALA A 393 38.64 -13.72 3.20
CA ALA A 393 39.81 -14.12 2.37
C ALA A 393 40.80 -12.96 2.21
N SER A 394 40.32 -11.72 2.01
CA SER A 394 41.16 -10.52 1.89
C SER A 394 41.91 -10.20 3.19
N VAL A 395 41.28 -10.39 4.35
CA VAL A 395 41.94 -10.22 5.66
C VAL A 395 43.06 -11.23 5.85
N ARG A 396 42.83 -12.52 5.52
CA ARG A 396 43.87 -13.57 5.61
C ARG A 396 45.04 -13.33 4.66
N ALA A 397 44.77 -12.85 3.43
CA ALA A 397 45.82 -12.52 2.46
C ALA A 397 46.63 -11.26 2.87
N ALA A 398 46.07 -10.35 3.64
CA ALA A 398 46.78 -9.18 4.16
C ALA A 398 47.60 -9.47 5.43
N SER A 399 47.32 -10.59 6.11
CA SER A 399 48.04 -11.04 7.32
C SER A 399 49.10 -12.10 7.06
N ALA A 400 49.23 -12.61 5.83
CA ALA A 400 50.29 -13.51 5.35
C ALA A 400 51.34 -12.72 4.57
#